data_7e054d873ad043a97e4c5f8964ebb756
#
_entry.id   7e054d873ad043a97e4c5f8964ebb756
#
_cell.length_a   1.000
_cell.length_b   1.000
_cell.length_c   1.000
_cell.angle_alpha   90.00
_cell.angle_beta   90.00
_cell.angle_gamma   90.00
#
_symmetry.space_group_name_H-M   'P 1'
#
loop_
_entity.id
_entity.type
_entity.pdbx_description
1 polymer ?
#
loop_
_entity_poly.entity_id
_entity_poly.type
_entity_poly.pdbx_seq_one_letter_code
_entity_poly.pdbx_strand_id
1 'polypeptide(L)'
;MMRWYGIDGLRAEDTAKLAAALAAMELGSGLDGLFWLPVPAALLSPRQAEHRESCGPHVMGLELEETSLRLELLVRARGRLRCDCVQYASPEQRDAMITWLEDLLAAQNITD
;
A
#
# COMPACT_ATOMS: atom_id res chain seq x y z
N MET A 1 9.91 -13.52 7.58
CA MET A 1 8.92 -12.93 8.50
C MET A 1 8.14 -11.84 7.78
N MET A 2 6.81 -11.93 7.84
CA MET A 2 5.93 -10.92 7.25
C MET A 2 5.85 -9.71 8.18
N ARG A 3 5.85 -8.51 7.60
CA ARG A 3 5.73 -7.26 8.35
C ARG A 3 4.50 -6.51 7.86
N TRP A 4 3.69 -6.09 8.80
CA TRP A 4 2.42 -5.45 8.50
C TRP A 4 2.20 -4.23 9.40
N TYR A 5 1.52 -3.23 8.85
CA TYR A 5 0.91 -2.17 9.64
C TYR A 5 -0.59 -2.39 9.59
N GLY A 6 -1.23 -2.63 10.72
CA GLY A 6 -2.64 -2.98 10.75
C GLY A 6 -3.47 -2.10 11.65
N ILE A 7 -4.73 -1.93 11.28
CA ILE A 7 -5.74 -1.26 12.10
C ILE A 7 -6.95 -2.18 12.16
N ASP A 8 -7.39 -2.50 13.38
CA ASP A 8 -8.58 -3.30 13.64
C ASP A 8 -9.68 -2.43 14.22
N GLY A 9 -10.88 -2.97 14.25
CA GLY A 9 -12.00 -2.29 14.90
C GLY A 9 -12.59 -1.15 14.08
N LEU A 10 -12.38 -1.17 12.76
CA LEU A 10 -13.00 -0.20 11.89
C LEU A 10 -14.48 -0.54 11.66
N ARG A 11 -15.27 0.46 11.36
CA ARG A 11 -16.67 0.26 11.00
C ARG A 11 -16.74 -0.22 9.55
N ALA A 12 -17.64 -1.17 9.28
CA ALA A 12 -17.82 -1.71 7.93
C ALA A 12 -18.13 -0.61 6.90
N GLU A 13 -18.90 0.40 7.29
CA GLU A 13 -19.21 1.53 6.41
C GLU A 13 -17.96 2.36 6.10
N ASP A 14 -17.02 2.42 7.03
CA ASP A 14 -15.76 3.17 6.82
C ASP A 14 -14.80 2.41 5.91
N THR A 15 -14.68 1.09 6.07
CA THR A 15 -13.85 0.30 5.15
C THR A 15 -14.42 0.33 3.73
N ALA A 16 -15.75 0.31 3.59
CA ALA A 16 -16.39 0.46 2.28
C ALA A 16 -16.08 1.84 1.66
N LYS A 17 -16.11 2.88 2.49
CA LYS A 17 -15.80 4.24 2.04
C LYS A 17 -14.34 4.36 1.60
N LEU A 18 -13.42 3.75 2.35
CA LEU A 18 -12.02 3.72 1.99
C LEU A 18 -11.79 2.96 0.67
N ALA A 19 -12.45 1.81 0.52
CA ALA A 19 -12.35 1.03 -0.72
C ALA A 19 -12.82 1.85 -1.93
N ALA A 20 -13.91 2.59 -1.78
CA ALA A 20 -14.43 3.44 -2.85
C ALA A 20 -13.44 4.57 -3.20
N ALA A 21 -12.81 5.17 -2.19
CA ALA A 21 -11.81 6.22 -2.41
C ALA A 21 -10.59 5.67 -3.16
N LEU A 22 -10.10 4.49 -2.77
CA LEU A 22 -8.96 3.85 -3.43
C LEU A 22 -9.29 3.43 -4.86
N ALA A 23 -10.50 2.93 -5.08
CA ALA A 23 -10.95 2.57 -6.43
C ALA A 23 -11.04 3.81 -7.33
N ALA A 24 -11.48 4.94 -6.78
CA ALA A 24 -11.53 6.21 -7.52
C ALA A 24 -10.14 6.71 -7.91
N MET A 25 -9.11 6.32 -7.15
CA MET A 25 -7.71 6.62 -7.47
C MET A 25 -7.11 5.60 -8.43
N GLU A 26 -7.89 4.62 -8.86
CA GLU A 26 -7.45 3.53 -9.76
C GLU A 26 -6.34 2.66 -9.15
N LEU A 27 -6.41 2.43 -7.85
CA LEU A 27 -5.42 1.64 -7.13
C LEU A 27 -5.85 0.19 -6.90
N GLY A 28 -6.98 -0.23 -7.40
CA GLY A 28 -7.45 -1.61 -7.27
C GLY A 28 -6.53 -2.60 -7.98
N SER A 29 -6.39 -3.78 -7.39
CA SER A 29 -5.55 -4.85 -7.93
C SER A 29 -6.28 -5.75 -8.92
N GLY A 30 -7.62 -5.65 -8.97
CA GLY A 30 -8.47 -6.63 -9.65
C GLY A 30 -9.01 -7.70 -8.72
N LEU A 31 -8.44 -7.81 -7.52
CA LEU A 31 -8.94 -8.70 -6.47
C LEU A 31 -9.67 -7.88 -5.43
N ASP A 32 -10.77 -8.44 -4.94
CA ASP A 32 -11.60 -7.76 -3.94
C ASP A 32 -10.79 -7.51 -2.67
N GLY A 33 -10.83 -6.28 -2.18
CA GLY A 33 -10.17 -5.92 -0.92
C GLY A 33 -8.65 -5.76 -1.00
N LEU A 34 -8.04 -5.91 -2.17
CA LEU A 34 -6.60 -5.73 -2.31
C LEU A 34 -6.30 -4.55 -3.24
N PHE A 35 -5.49 -3.63 -2.74
CA PHE A 35 -5.12 -2.40 -3.45
C PHE A 35 -3.61 -2.27 -3.50
N TRP A 36 -3.11 -1.66 -4.58
CA TRP A 36 -1.68 -1.42 -4.77
C TRP A 36 -1.38 0.06 -4.54
N LEU A 37 -0.69 0.38 -3.45
CA LEU A 37 -0.31 1.76 -3.14
C LEU A 37 1.06 2.05 -3.75
N PRO A 38 1.17 3.02 -4.67
CA PRO A 38 2.46 3.29 -5.31
C PRO A 38 3.44 3.93 -4.34
N VAL A 39 4.68 3.44 -4.35
CA VAL A 39 5.77 4.04 -3.59
C VAL A 39 6.29 5.22 -4.41
N PRO A 40 6.38 6.45 -3.82
CA PRO A 40 6.92 7.59 -4.55
C PRO A 40 8.31 7.32 -5.09
N ALA A 41 8.56 7.75 -6.33
CA ALA A 41 9.81 7.50 -7.01
C ALA A 41 11.02 8.00 -6.20
N ALA A 42 10.88 9.14 -5.52
CA ALA A 42 11.94 9.72 -4.72
C ALA A 42 12.33 8.87 -3.50
N LEU A 43 11.47 7.93 -3.10
CA LEU A 43 11.71 7.07 -1.95
C LEU A 43 12.17 5.67 -2.31
N LEU A 44 12.28 5.34 -3.59
CA LEU A 44 12.77 4.04 -4.03
C LEU A 44 14.22 3.85 -3.59
N SER A 45 14.57 2.61 -3.19
CA SER A 45 15.97 2.28 -2.93
C SER A 45 16.77 2.36 -4.23
N PRO A 46 18.12 2.44 -4.18
CA PRO A 46 18.92 2.46 -5.41
C PRO A 46 18.59 1.29 -6.34
N ARG A 47 18.41 0.09 -5.79
CA ARG A 47 18.09 -1.10 -6.57
C ARG A 47 16.73 -0.98 -7.23
N GLN A 48 15.73 -0.49 -6.49
CA GLN A 48 14.39 -0.28 -7.01
C GLN A 48 14.38 0.78 -8.09
N ALA A 49 15.12 1.86 -7.88
CA ALA A 49 15.20 2.94 -8.87
C ALA A 49 15.83 2.45 -10.18
N GLU A 50 16.89 1.61 -10.10
CA GLU A 50 17.49 1.00 -11.28
C GLU A 50 16.52 0.12 -12.05
N HIS A 51 15.61 -0.54 -11.35
CA HIS A 51 14.65 -1.49 -11.92
C HIS A 51 13.28 -0.88 -12.19
N ARG A 52 13.15 0.43 -12.07
CA ARG A 52 11.87 1.12 -12.21
C ARG A 52 11.19 0.84 -13.54
N GLU A 53 11.93 0.84 -14.64
CA GLU A 53 11.34 0.59 -15.95
C GLU A 53 11.11 -0.89 -16.23
N SER A 54 12.03 -1.76 -15.79
CA SER A 54 11.95 -3.18 -16.10
C SER A 54 11.02 -3.95 -15.16
N CYS A 55 10.94 -3.56 -13.89
CA CYS A 55 10.20 -4.28 -12.86
C CYS A 55 9.02 -3.49 -12.30
N GLY A 56 9.04 -2.16 -12.40
CA GLY A 56 8.00 -1.31 -11.84
C GLY A 56 6.64 -1.47 -12.48
N PRO A 57 5.63 -0.84 -11.92
CA PRO A 57 5.69 0.08 -10.78
C PRO A 57 5.96 -0.66 -9.47
N HIS A 58 6.62 0.04 -8.55
CA HIS A 58 6.87 -0.47 -7.20
C HIS A 58 5.75 -0.02 -6.27
N VAL A 59 5.19 -0.98 -5.55
CA VAL A 59 3.95 -0.76 -4.78
C VAL A 59 4.00 -1.51 -3.47
N MET A 60 3.15 -1.09 -2.53
CA MET A 60 2.90 -1.83 -1.30
C MET A 60 1.44 -2.25 -1.28
N GLY A 61 1.17 -3.49 -0.88
CA GLY A 61 -0.19 -4.03 -0.86
C GLY A 61 -0.97 -3.59 0.36
N LEU A 62 -2.20 -3.15 0.14
CA LEU A 62 -3.14 -2.84 1.22
C LEU A 62 -4.32 -3.79 1.12
N GLU A 63 -4.55 -4.56 2.20
CA GLU A 63 -5.70 -5.44 2.30
C GLU A 63 -6.78 -4.79 3.16
N LEU A 64 -7.99 -4.74 2.65
CA LEU A 64 -9.16 -4.30 3.40
C LEU A 64 -10.07 -5.48 3.66
N GLU A 65 -10.42 -5.68 4.92
CA GLU A 65 -11.46 -6.61 5.32
C GLU A 65 -12.64 -5.79 5.84
N GLU A 66 -13.68 -6.46 6.32
CA GLU A 66 -14.92 -5.75 6.72
C GLU A 66 -14.67 -4.73 7.83
N THR A 67 -13.80 -5.06 8.80
CA THR A 67 -13.57 -4.19 9.96
C THR A 67 -12.09 -3.94 10.24
N SER A 68 -11.22 -4.23 9.27
CA SER A 68 -9.78 -4.06 9.48
C SER A 68 -9.07 -3.74 8.18
N LEU A 69 -7.84 -3.23 8.31
CA LEU A 69 -6.95 -3.06 7.18
C LEU A 69 -5.55 -3.50 7.56
N ARG A 70 -4.78 -3.91 6.57
CA ARG A 70 -3.37 -4.27 6.75
C ARG A 70 -2.56 -3.79 5.55
N LEU A 71 -1.54 -3.00 5.84
CA LEU A 71 -0.56 -2.56 4.84
C LEU A 71 0.66 -3.47 4.95
N GLU A 72 0.96 -4.20 3.89
CA GLU A 72 2.16 -5.03 3.85
C GLU A 72 3.38 -4.13 3.72
N LEU A 73 4.34 -4.31 4.62
CA LEU A 73 5.55 -3.48 4.64
C LEU A 73 6.64 -4.11 3.77
N LEU A 74 6.25 -4.43 2.55
CA LEU A 74 7.10 -5.01 1.52
C LEU A 74 6.86 -4.26 0.22
N VAL A 75 7.93 -3.75 -0.38
CA VAL A 75 7.85 -3.09 -1.69
C VAL A 75 7.92 -4.16 -2.77
N ARG A 76 6.82 -4.32 -3.49
CA ARG A 76 6.70 -5.30 -4.57
C ARG A 76 6.87 -4.63 -5.92
N ALA A 77 7.29 -5.42 -6.88
CA ALA A 77 7.46 -4.97 -8.27
C ALA A 77 6.36 -5.62 -9.12
N ARG A 78 5.44 -4.83 -9.64
CA ARG A 78 4.30 -5.35 -10.40
C ARG A 78 4.70 -5.87 -11.78
N GLY A 79 5.76 -5.32 -12.36
CA GLY A 79 6.22 -5.73 -13.68
C GLY A 79 7.02 -7.02 -13.68
N ARG A 80 7.57 -7.42 -12.53
CA ARG A 80 8.33 -8.67 -12.39
C ARG A 80 8.25 -9.13 -10.94
N LEU A 81 7.55 -10.24 -10.72
CA LEU A 81 7.24 -10.71 -9.37
C LEU A 81 8.44 -11.23 -8.59
N ARG A 82 9.46 -11.72 -9.29
CA ARG A 82 10.66 -12.25 -8.65
C ARG A 82 11.88 -11.49 -9.11
N CYS A 83 12.31 -10.57 -8.28
CA CYS A 83 13.51 -9.78 -8.50
C CYS A 83 14.02 -9.33 -7.14
N ASP A 84 15.32 -9.11 -7.03
CA ASP A 84 15.92 -8.63 -5.78
C ASP A 84 15.57 -7.17 -5.48
N CYS A 85 14.89 -6.48 -6.39
CA CYS A 85 14.33 -5.16 -6.09
C CYS A 85 13.06 -5.25 -5.22
N VAL A 86 12.48 -6.44 -5.08
CA VAL A 86 11.39 -6.68 -4.11
C VAL A 86 12.04 -6.81 -2.74
N GLN A 87 11.85 -5.80 -1.90
CA GLN A 87 12.55 -5.65 -0.63
C GLN A 87 11.58 -5.17 0.44
N TYR A 88 11.83 -5.54 1.68
CA TYR A 88 11.08 -4.98 2.78
C TYR A 88 11.21 -3.45 2.76
N ALA A 89 10.14 -2.77 3.16
CA ALA A 89 10.14 -1.31 3.19
C ALA A 89 11.23 -0.80 4.13
N SER A 90 11.99 0.19 3.68
CA SER A 90 12.91 0.91 4.54
C SER A 90 12.10 1.70 5.59
N PRO A 91 12.72 2.15 6.69
CA PRO A 91 12.01 3.01 7.64
C PRO A 91 11.41 4.25 6.99
N GLU A 92 12.09 4.84 6.03
CA GLU A 92 11.60 6.03 5.32
C GLU A 92 10.39 5.70 4.45
N GLN A 93 10.45 4.60 3.71
CA GLN A 93 9.33 4.14 2.88
C GLN A 93 8.13 3.78 3.75
N ARG A 94 8.36 3.02 4.82
CA ARG A 94 7.31 2.63 5.76
C ARG A 94 6.60 3.86 6.34
N ASP A 95 7.37 4.80 6.85
CA ASP A 95 6.80 5.97 7.52
C ASP A 95 6.01 6.84 6.54
N ALA A 96 6.53 7.03 5.33
CA ALA A 96 5.85 7.81 4.31
C ALA A 96 4.54 7.15 3.88
N MET A 97 4.53 5.83 3.71
CA MET A 97 3.34 5.13 3.26
C MET A 97 2.29 5.04 4.36
N ILE A 98 2.70 4.88 5.62
CA ILE A 98 1.77 4.92 6.75
C ILE A 98 1.15 6.32 6.88
N THR A 99 1.97 7.36 6.76
CA THR A 99 1.46 8.74 6.80
C THR A 99 0.47 8.99 5.68
N TRP A 100 0.77 8.55 4.47
CA TRP A 100 -0.14 8.69 3.33
C TRP A 100 -1.48 8.03 3.61
N LEU A 101 -1.44 6.81 4.15
CA LEU A 101 -2.65 6.06 4.48
C LEU A 101 -3.45 6.76 5.58
N GLU A 102 -2.78 7.23 6.63
CA GLU A 102 -3.44 7.93 7.72
C GLU A 102 -4.05 9.25 7.27
N ASP A 103 -3.38 9.95 6.36
CA ASP A 103 -3.92 11.18 5.78
C ASP A 103 -5.17 10.88 4.95
N LEU A 104 -5.18 9.78 4.22
CA LEU A 104 -6.36 9.37 3.46
C LEU A 104 -7.53 9.02 4.40
N LEU A 105 -7.24 8.30 5.48
CA LEU A 105 -8.26 7.98 6.49
C LEU A 105 -8.87 9.26 7.06
N ALA A 106 -8.03 10.22 7.42
CA ALA A 106 -8.49 11.50 7.96
C ALA A 106 -9.34 12.26 6.93
N ALA A 107 -8.93 12.26 5.67
CA ALA A 107 -9.68 12.92 4.60
C ALA A 107 -11.06 12.29 4.39
N GLN A 108 -11.21 11.00 4.70
CA GLN A 108 -12.48 10.29 4.62
C GLN A 108 -13.27 10.31 5.93
N ASN A 109 -12.78 11.05 6.94
CA ASN A 109 -13.39 11.12 8.27
C ASN A 109 -13.50 9.74 8.94
N ILE A 110 -12.48 8.91 8.75
CA ILE A 110 -12.42 7.58 9.35
C ILE A 110 -11.54 7.64 10.60
N THR A 111 -12.09 7.20 11.71
CA THR A 111 -11.37 7.08 12.97
C THR A 111 -11.43 5.64 13.46
N ASP A 112 -10.34 5.17 14.05
CA ASP A 112 -10.28 3.83 14.62
C ASP A 112 -10.58 3.83 16.13
#